data_16f3f0a6995ad695622b64dfdf3bb774
#
_entry.id   16f3f0a6995ad695622b64dfdf3bb774
#
_cell.length_a   1.000
_cell.length_b   1.000
_cell.length_c   1.000
_cell.angle_alpha   90.00
_cell.angle_beta   90.00
_cell.angle_gamma   90.00
#
_symmetry.space_group_name_H-M   'P 1'
#
loop_
_entity.id
_entity.type
_entity.pdbx_description
1 polymer ?
#
loop_
_entity_poly.entity_id
_entity_poly.type
_entity_poly.pdbx_seq_one_letter_code
_entity_poly.pdbx_strand_id
1 'polypeptide(L)'
;MANLNKVMLIGNLTRDPELRYTPKGTAVAELGLAVNRVRNNDQGERIEETTFIDVTLWARQAELAQQYLGKGRPVYIEGRLQMDTWDDKNTGQKRSKLKVVGENMQLSLIHI
;
A
#
# COMPACT_ATOMS: atom_id res chain seq x y z
N MET A 1 10.01 -1.45 26.80
CA MET A 1 8.82 -1.78 26.02
C MET A 1 9.20 -2.55 24.77
N ALA A 2 8.40 -3.56 24.44
CA ALA A 2 8.60 -4.30 23.21
C ALA A 2 7.69 -3.73 22.14
N ASN A 3 8.25 -3.49 20.96
CA ASN A 3 7.50 -2.93 19.85
C ASN A 3 7.82 -3.70 18.57
N LEU A 4 6.79 -4.02 17.80
CA LEU A 4 6.93 -4.60 16.48
C LEU A 4 5.87 -4.00 15.57
N ASN A 5 6.29 -3.52 14.41
CA ASN A 5 5.39 -2.96 13.41
C ASN A 5 5.88 -3.39 12.04
N LYS A 6 5.31 -4.48 11.55
CA LYS A 6 5.71 -5.05 10.27
C LYS A 6 4.50 -5.57 9.52
N VAL A 7 4.46 -5.26 8.23
CA VAL A 7 3.39 -5.68 7.32
C VAL A 7 4.02 -6.27 6.08
N MET A 8 3.47 -7.40 5.63
CA MET A 8 3.87 -8.06 4.39
C MET A 8 2.62 -8.29 3.56
N LEU A 9 2.62 -7.79 2.33
CA LEU A 9 1.46 -7.84 1.46
C LEU A 9 1.86 -8.27 0.06
N ILE A 10 1.04 -9.09 -0.57
CA ILE A 10 1.06 -9.32 -2.00
C ILE A 10 -0.32 -8.94 -2.51
N GLY A 11 -0.35 -8.02 -3.47
CA GLY A 11 -1.61 -7.57 -4.04
C GLY A 11 -1.39 -7.00 -5.43
N ASN A 12 -2.49 -6.61 -6.05
CA ASN A 12 -2.47 -5.99 -7.37
C ASN A 12 -2.75 -4.51 -7.24
N LEU A 13 -2.09 -3.70 -8.07
CA LEU A 13 -2.37 -2.27 -8.09
C LEU A 13 -3.76 -2.00 -8.63
N THR A 14 -4.49 -1.13 -7.94
CA THR A 14 -5.84 -0.72 -8.37
C THR A 14 -5.81 0.44 -9.34
N ARG A 15 -4.68 1.14 -9.41
CA ARG A 15 -4.46 2.28 -10.29
C ARG A 15 -2.97 2.40 -10.57
N ASP A 16 -2.61 3.23 -11.55
CA ASP A 16 -1.21 3.53 -11.82
C ASP A 16 -0.61 4.29 -10.63
N PRO A 17 0.69 4.07 -10.33
CA PRO A 17 1.34 4.80 -9.24
C PRO A 17 1.32 6.30 -9.48
N GLU A 18 1.03 7.06 -8.44
CA GLU A 18 1.08 8.52 -8.49
C GLU A 18 2.42 8.98 -7.92
N LEU A 19 3.29 9.49 -8.78
CA LEU A 19 4.62 9.97 -8.36
C LEU A 19 4.58 11.49 -8.20
N ARG A 20 5.12 11.94 -7.08
CA ARG A 20 5.33 13.36 -6.85
C ARG A 20 6.65 13.56 -6.13
N TYR A 21 7.09 14.79 -6.04
CA TYR A 21 8.33 15.14 -5.36
C TYR A 21 8.02 16.10 -4.22
N THR A 22 8.70 15.90 -3.08
CA THR A 22 8.61 16.83 -1.96
C THR A 22 9.34 18.12 -2.29
N PRO A 23 9.12 19.22 -1.53
CA PRO A 23 9.89 20.46 -1.75
C PRO A 23 11.40 20.27 -1.68
N LYS A 24 11.88 19.24 -0.97
CA LYS A 24 13.31 18.92 -0.90
C LYS A 24 13.78 18.06 -2.06
N GLY A 25 12.88 17.68 -2.98
CA GLY A 25 13.25 16.87 -4.15
C GLY A 25 13.22 15.38 -3.95
N THR A 26 12.63 14.89 -2.87
CA THR A 26 12.52 13.45 -2.62
C THR A 26 11.27 12.89 -3.31
N ALA A 27 11.43 11.80 -4.04
CA ALA A 27 10.33 11.14 -4.72
C ALA A 27 9.41 10.43 -3.73
N VAL A 28 8.10 10.55 -3.94
CA VAL A 28 7.07 9.87 -3.15
C VAL A 28 6.06 9.29 -4.13
N ALA A 29 5.76 8.00 -4.00
CA ALA A 29 4.73 7.36 -4.81
C ALA A 29 3.62 6.82 -3.92
N GLU A 30 2.39 7.07 -4.33
CA GLU A 30 1.20 6.52 -3.67
C GLU A 30 0.65 5.39 -4.52
N LEU A 31 0.44 4.23 -3.88
CA LEU A 31 -0.12 3.06 -4.54
C LEU A 31 -1.41 2.67 -3.86
N GLY A 32 -2.36 2.16 -4.64
CA GLY A 32 -3.51 1.45 -4.11
C GLY A 32 -3.33 -0.04 -4.38
N LEU A 33 -3.41 -0.86 -3.34
CA LEU A 33 -3.33 -2.31 -3.47
C LEU A 33 -4.67 -2.95 -3.17
N ALA A 34 -5.01 -3.96 -3.97
CA ALA A 34 -6.12 -4.86 -3.70
C ALA A 34 -5.55 -6.21 -3.29
N VAL A 35 -5.84 -6.61 -2.06
CA VAL A 35 -5.41 -7.90 -1.52
C VAL A 35 -6.64 -8.77 -1.36
N ASN A 36 -6.67 -9.90 -2.06
CA ASN A 36 -7.81 -10.80 -2.07
C ASN A 36 -7.62 -11.93 -1.07
N ARG A 37 -8.70 -12.28 -0.41
CA ARG A 37 -8.76 -13.43 0.46
C ARG A 37 -9.94 -14.29 0.06
N VAL A 38 -9.73 -15.60 -0.04
CA VAL A 38 -10.78 -16.56 -0.36
C VAL A 38 -11.01 -17.43 0.87
N ARG A 39 -12.26 -17.60 1.24
CA ARG A 39 -12.66 -18.51 2.32
C ARG A 39 -13.96 -19.20 1.95
N ASN A 40 -14.26 -20.30 2.61
CA ASN A 40 -15.53 -20.98 2.51
C ASN A 40 -16.39 -20.63 3.73
N ASN A 41 -17.68 -20.37 3.50
CA ASN A 41 -18.60 -20.13 4.61
C ASN A 41 -19.10 -21.47 5.19
N ASP A 42 -19.99 -21.41 6.17
CA ASP A 42 -20.53 -22.58 6.84
C ASP A 42 -21.35 -23.46 5.91
N GLN A 43 -21.82 -22.92 4.80
CA GLN A 43 -22.63 -23.62 3.81
C GLN A 43 -21.78 -24.21 2.68
N GLY A 44 -20.46 -24.09 2.76
CA GLY A 44 -19.55 -24.57 1.74
C GLY A 44 -19.42 -23.66 0.52
N GLU A 45 -19.99 -22.47 0.58
CA GLU A 45 -19.90 -21.51 -0.52
C GLU A 45 -18.57 -20.78 -0.49
N ARG A 46 -18.00 -20.54 -1.67
CA ARG A 46 -16.77 -19.77 -1.81
C ARG A 46 -17.07 -18.28 -1.70
N ILE A 47 -16.39 -17.62 -0.78
CA ILE A 47 -16.53 -16.18 -0.56
C ILE A 47 -15.20 -15.53 -0.84
N GLU A 48 -15.18 -14.49 -1.68
CA GLU A 48 -14.01 -13.68 -1.94
C GLU A 48 -14.16 -12.33 -1.24
N GLU A 49 -13.12 -11.95 -0.52
CA GLU A 49 -13.05 -10.65 0.16
C GLU A 49 -11.86 -9.90 -0.39
N THR A 50 -12.04 -8.62 -0.67
CA THR A 50 -10.95 -7.76 -1.13
C THR A 50 -10.73 -6.66 -0.11
N THR A 51 -9.47 -6.50 0.31
CA THR A 51 -9.06 -5.41 1.18
C THR A 51 -8.24 -4.43 0.34
N PHE A 52 -8.62 -3.15 0.40
CA PHE A 52 -7.93 -2.08 -0.31
C PHE A 52 -7.03 -1.35 0.67
N ILE A 53 -5.77 -1.21 0.30
CA ILE A 53 -4.75 -0.65 1.18
C ILE A 53 -3.97 0.41 0.42
N ASP A 54 -3.78 1.57 1.04
CA ASP A 54 -2.90 2.60 0.49
C ASP A 54 -1.48 2.37 0.99
N VAL A 55 -0.54 2.43 0.06
CA VAL A 55 0.89 2.23 0.33
C VAL A 55 1.64 3.44 -0.17
N THR A 56 2.52 3.97 0.66
CA THR A 56 3.42 5.06 0.31
C THR A 56 4.84 4.52 0.17
N LEU A 57 5.48 4.84 -0.94
CA LEU A 57 6.87 4.49 -1.21
C LEU A 57 7.69 5.77 -1.30
N TRP A 58 8.94 5.70 -0.85
CA TRP A 58 9.84 6.86 -0.81
C TRP A 58 11.09 6.62 -1.63
N ALA A 59 11.64 7.71 -2.17
CA ALA A 59 12.94 7.76 -2.83
C ALA A 59 13.06 6.76 -3.97
N ARG A 60 14.08 5.92 -3.96
CA ARG A 60 14.34 4.99 -5.06
C ARG A 60 13.18 4.02 -5.31
N GLN A 61 12.51 3.57 -4.25
CA GLN A 61 11.38 2.66 -4.41
C GLN A 61 10.20 3.32 -5.11
N ALA A 62 9.98 4.61 -4.83
CA ALA A 62 8.94 5.38 -5.52
C ALA A 62 9.23 5.48 -7.02
N GLU A 63 10.47 5.75 -7.38
CA GLU A 63 10.89 5.83 -8.78
C GLU A 63 10.76 4.47 -9.49
N LEU A 64 11.17 3.40 -8.82
CA LEU A 64 11.05 2.05 -9.37
C LEU A 64 9.59 1.65 -9.59
N ALA A 65 8.73 2.00 -8.64
CA ALA A 65 7.30 1.71 -8.78
C ALA A 65 6.71 2.43 -9.98
N GLN A 66 7.01 3.70 -10.12
CA GLN A 66 6.53 4.50 -11.25
C GLN A 66 7.03 3.95 -12.59
N GLN A 67 8.26 3.46 -12.62
CA GLN A 67 8.88 2.95 -13.84
C GLN A 67 8.36 1.57 -14.26
N TYR A 68 8.11 0.67 -13.30
CA TYR A 68 7.84 -0.73 -13.58
C TYR A 68 6.44 -1.21 -13.22
N LEU A 69 5.69 -0.47 -12.42
CA LEU A 69 4.36 -0.90 -12.00
C LEU A 69 3.27 -0.12 -12.75
N GLY A 70 2.13 -0.76 -12.89
CA GLY A 70 0.94 -0.15 -13.46
C GLY A 70 -0.30 -0.82 -12.91
N LYS A 71 -1.45 -0.25 -13.21
CA LYS A 71 -2.74 -0.79 -12.80
C LYS A 71 -2.84 -2.27 -13.16
N GLY A 72 -3.26 -3.09 -12.19
CA GLY A 72 -3.45 -4.52 -12.36
C GLY A 72 -2.21 -5.37 -12.15
N ARG A 73 -1.04 -4.76 -12.02
CA ARG A 73 0.20 -5.51 -11.79
C ARG A 73 0.31 -6.00 -10.36
N PRO A 74 0.81 -7.23 -10.15
CA PRO A 74 1.08 -7.73 -8.80
C PRO A 74 2.39 -7.18 -8.26
N VAL A 75 2.42 -6.99 -6.95
CA VAL A 75 3.63 -6.53 -6.26
C VAL A 75 3.66 -7.09 -4.84
N TYR A 76 4.86 -7.38 -4.35
CA TYR A 76 5.13 -7.70 -2.97
C TYR A 76 5.64 -6.45 -2.25
N ILE A 77 5.00 -6.10 -1.15
CA ILE A 77 5.39 -4.96 -0.31
C ILE A 77 5.67 -5.46 1.10
N GLU A 78 6.80 -5.06 1.63
CA GLU A 78 7.14 -5.24 3.04
C GLU A 78 7.38 -3.87 3.65
N GLY A 79 6.71 -3.58 4.75
CA GLY A 79 6.81 -2.28 5.36
C GLY A 79 6.22 -2.24 6.75
N ARG A 80 5.71 -1.07 7.12
CA ARG A 80 5.12 -0.85 8.43
C ARG A 80 3.82 -0.06 8.32
N LEU A 81 2.99 -0.18 9.33
CA LEU A 81 1.80 0.65 9.45
C LEU A 81 2.20 2.04 9.94
N GLN A 82 1.54 3.04 9.42
CA GLN A 82 1.69 4.42 9.87
C GLN A 82 0.33 5.09 9.92
N MET A 83 0.07 5.78 11.02
CA MET A 83 -1.14 6.57 11.18
C MET A 83 -0.82 8.02 10.83
N ASP A 84 -1.50 8.55 9.82
CA ASP A 84 -1.43 9.97 9.50
C ASP A 84 -2.61 10.67 10.16
N THR A 85 -2.35 11.81 10.78
CA THR A 85 -3.37 12.61 11.43
C THR A 85 -3.27 14.05 10.92
N TRP A 86 -4.41 14.63 10.58
CA TRP A 86 -4.46 16.01 10.10
C TRP A 86 -5.77 16.64 10.53
N ASP A 87 -5.81 17.96 10.46
CA ASP A 87 -7.04 18.72 10.73
C ASP A 87 -7.79 18.93 9.42
N ASP A 88 -9.09 18.62 9.44
CA ASP A 88 -9.94 18.86 8.28
C ASP A 88 -10.22 20.37 8.19
N LYS A 89 -9.85 20.96 7.06
CA LYS A 89 -9.99 22.41 6.84
C LYS A 89 -11.46 22.86 6.76
N ASN A 90 -12.35 21.95 6.39
CA ASN A 90 -13.76 22.28 6.19
C ASN A 90 -14.56 22.18 7.49
N THR A 91 -14.23 21.22 8.35
CA THR A 91 -15.00 20.95 9.57
C THR A 91 -14.23 21.28 10.84
N GLY A 92 -12.93 21.49 10.77
CA GLY A 92 -12.06 21.68 11.93
C GLY A 92 -11.84 20.44 12.78
N GLN A 93 -12.37 19.29 12.35
CA GLN A 93 -12.21 18.04 13.07
C GLN A 93 -10.90 17.36 12.72
N LYS A 94 -10.36 16.61 13.68
CA LYS A 94 -9.18 15.78 13.42
C LYS A 94 -9.58 14.56 12.62
N ARG A 95 -8.81 14.29 11.59
CA ARG A 95 -8.95 13.10 10.76
C ARG A 95 -7.70 12.26 10.91
N SER A 96 -7.87 10.94 10.76
CA SER A 96 -6.74 10.02 10.78
C SER A 96 -6.94 8.95 9.72
N LYS A 97 -5.85 8.44 9.21
CA LYS A 97 -5.85 7.38 8.22
C LYS A 97 -4.68 6.45 8.46
N LEU A 98 -4.96 5.14 8.49
CA LEU A 98 -3.93 4.12 8.59
C LEU A 98 -3.47 3.75 7.19
N LYS A 99 -2.17 3.72 6.98
CA LYS A 99 -1.57 3.33 5.70
C LYS A 99 -0.34 2.49 5.93
N VAL A 100 0.20 1.94 4.86
CA VAL A 100 1.46 1.20 4.88
C VAL A 100 2.54 2.05 4.24
N VAL A 101 3.68 2.17 4.92
CA VAL A 101 4.89 2.74 4.33
C VAL A 101 5.77 1.58 3.91
N GLY A 102 6.02 1.46 2.60
CA GLY A 102 6.83 0.39 2.05
C GLY A 102 8.30 0.59 2.33
N GLU A 103 8.95 -0.45 2.80
CA GLU A 103 10.38 -0.46 3.08
C GLU A 103 11.14 -1.33 2.08
N ASN A 104 10.52 -2.42 1.64
CA ASN A 104 11.05 -3.30 0.61
C ASN A 104 9.95 -3.65 -0.38
N MET A 105 10.31 -3.79 -1.64
CA MET A 105 9.36 -4.09 -2.70
C MET A 105 9.98 -5.11 -3.65
N GLN A 106 9.17 -6.08 -4.10
CA GLN A 106 9.57 -7.01 -5.15
C GLN A 106 8.57 -6.92 -6.30
N LEU A 107 9.10 -6.67 -7.48
CA LEU A 107 8.32 -6.45 -8.70
C LEU A 107 7.99 -7.75 -9.42
N SER A 108 8.81 -8.78 -9.23
CA SER A 108 8.59 -10.10 -9.82
C SER A 108 8.24 -11.09 -8.73
N LEU A 109 7.10 -11.78 -8.90
CA LEU A 109 6.63 -12.77 -7.94
C LEU A 109 6.92 -14.20 -8.36
N ILE A 110 7.72 -14.38 -9.41
CA ILE A 110 7.99 -15.71 -9.97
C ILE A 110 8.70 -16.63 -8.95
N HIS A 111 9.48 -16.06 -8.06
CA HIS A 111 10.28 -16.80 -7.08
C HIS A 111 9.74 -16.73 -5.65
N ILE A 112 8.51 -16.30 -5.46
CA ILE A 112 7.87 -16.25 -4.14
C ILE A 112 6.98 -17.46 -3.91
#